data_ccbb5b0cca1cb433851e83771c24ff4f
#
_entry.id   ccbb5b0cca1cb433851e83771c24ff4f
#
_cell.length_a   1.000
_cell.length_b   1.000
_cell.length_c   1.000
_cell.angle_alpha   90.00
_cell.angle_beta   90.00
_cell.angle_gamma   90.00
#
_symmetry.space_group_name_H-M   'P 1'
#
loop_
_entity.id
_entity.type
_entity.pdbx_description
1 polymer ?
#
loop_
_entity_poly.entity_id
_entity_poly.type
_entity_poly.pdbx_seq_one_letter_code
_entity_poly.pdbx_strand_id
1 'polypeptide(L)'
;MSRRRSRPHASVADPYRAGPIAAALSGGAQSQARALVRAVLSEARSGPRARIAVKRARRVALIGAVLEAAERAEADTSLCRIRLPQFLEQVERARTDLQLADAVMRLLSILKRRAARQAAHAQAYAELNAILLPRLADSITLNEVAAKLGQNPTAITHRLQRKFGMSYSEYVGRLRMDRAKELLRRTRLTVTEVARRVGINDTSNFAKLFHKFEAMSPVKYREQFGRKR
;
A
#
# COMPACT_ATOMS: atom_id res chain seq x y z
N MET A 1 -11.11 16.47 -61.36
CA MET A 1 -10.42 15.60 -60.38
C MET A 1 -10.02 16.43 -59.15
N SER A 2 -10.90 16.50 -58.18
CA SER A 2 -10.72 17.35 -56.99
C SER A 2 -10.29 16.47 -55.83
N ARG A 3 -9.04 16.60 -55.36
CA ARG A 3 -8.49 15.90 -54.19
C ARG A 3 -9.01 16.60 -52.93
N ARG A 4 -9.97 15.99 -52.24
CA ARG A 4 -10.32 16.35 -50.83
C ARG A 4 -9.13 16.05 -49.96
N ARG A 5 -8.45 17.07 -49.45
CA ARG A 5 -7.49 16.98 -48.36
C ARG A 5 -8.27 16.67 -47.08
N SER A 6 -8.09 15.46 -46.56
CA SER A 6 -8.49 15.08 -45.20
C SER A 6 -7.70 15.92 -44.20
N ARG A 7 -8.40 16.77 -43.47
CA ARG A 7 -7.85 17.47 -42.29
C ARG A 7 -7.54 16.42 -41.21
N PRO A 8 -6.37 16.46 -40.55
CA PRO A 8 -6.10 15.61 -39.41
C PRO A 8 -7.08 16.01 -38.30
N HIS A 9 -7.83 15.05 -37.77
CA HIS A 9 -8.56 15.20 -36.52
C HIS A 9 -7.56 15.57 -35.43
N ALA A 10 -7.58 16.85 -35.04
CA ALA A 10 -6.94 17.24 -33.78
C ALA A 10 -7.61 16.41 -32.69
N SER A 11 -6.82 15.55 -32.04
CA SER A 11 -7.19 14.83 -30.84
C SER A 11 -7.63 15.86 -29.80
N VAL A 12 -8.95 16.04 -29.67
CA VAL A 12 -9.53 16.78 -28.56
C VAL A 12 -9.03 16.05 -27.30
N ALA A 13 -8.10 16.67 -26.59
CA ALA A 13 -7.65 16.16 -25.32
C ALA A 13 -8.89 16.01 -24.45
N ASP A 14 -9.19 14.75 -24.09
CA ASP A 14 -10.33 14.42 -23.25
C ASP A 14 -10.13 15.09 -21.88
N PRO A 15 -10.88 16.16 -21.54
CA PRO A 15 -10.73 16.88 -20.28
C PRO A 15 -11.14 16.01 -19.08
N TYR A 16 -11.71 14.82 -19.32
CA TYR A 16 -12.15 13.86 -18.32
C TYR A 16 -11.10 12.80 -17.98
N ARG A 17 -9.85 12.96 -18.47
CA ARG A 17 -8.79 12.04 -18.07
C ARG A 17 -8.55 12.15 -16.57
N ALA A 18 -8.79 11.05 -15.85
CA ALA A 18 -8.52 10.89 -14.42
C ALA A 18 -7.06 11.24 -14.04
N GLY A 19 -6.14 11.17 -14.98
CA GLY A 19 -4.72 11.41 -14.82
C GLY A 19 -4.33 12.74 -14.15
N PRO A 20 -4.81 13.91 -14.61
CA PRO A 20 -4.46 15.20 -14.00
C PRO A 20 -4.96 15.36 -12.57
N ILE A 21 -6.16 14.83 -12.26
CA ILE A 21 -6.72 14.86 -10.90
C ILE A 21 -5.93 13.93 -9.98
N ALA A 22 -5.62 12.72 -10.45
CA ALA A 22 -4.81 11.75 -9.71
C ALA A 22 -3.37 12.26 -9.48
N ALA A 23 -2.75 12.92 -10.47
CA ALA A 23 -1.42 13.53 -10.33
C ALA A 23 -1.41 14.71 -9.34
N ALA A 24 -2.43 15.57 -9.36
CA ALA A 24 -2.55 16.66 -8.39
C ALA A 24 -2.80 16.17 -6.95
N LEU A 25 -3.46 15.02 -6.81
CA LEU A 25 -3.72 14.38 -5.52
C LEU A 25 -2.47 13.70 -4.94
N SER A 26 -1.69 13.00 -5.76
CA SER A 26 -0.43 12.38 -5.36
C SER A 26 0.66 13.42 -5.05
N GLY A 27 0.66 14.56 -5.76
CA GLY A 27 1.60 15.68 -5.56
C GLY A 27 1.30 16.59 -4.35
N GLY A 28 0.24 16.34 -3.59
CA GLY A 28 -0.07 17.11 -2.39
C GLY A 28 -0.77 18.46 -2.61
N ALA A 29 -1.02 18.87 -3.84
CA ALA A 29 -1.60 20.16 -4.21
C ALA A 29 -3.15 20.16 -4.10
N GLN A 30 -3.66 20.27 -2.86
CA GLN A 30 -5.12 20.30 -2.62
C GLN A 30 -5.84 21.45 -3.34
N SER A 31 -5.21 22.61 -3.50
CA SER A 31 -5.76 23.75 -4.24
C SER A 31 -5.91 23.43 -5.72
N GLN A 32 -4.93 22.75 -6.29
CA GLN A 32 -4.91 22.34 -7.69
C GLN A 32 -5.94 21.25 -7.98
N ALA A 33 -6.08 20.26 -7.09
CA ALA A 33 -7.12 19.25 -7.19
C ALA A 33 -8.53 19.86 -7.09
N ARG A 34 -8.76 20.83 -6.19
CA ARG A 34 -10.01 21.58 -6.08
C ARG A 34 -10.31 22.39 -7.36
N ALA A 35 -9.28 23.03 -7.93
CA ALA A 35 -9.43 23.80 -9.17
C ALA A 35 -9.78 22.88 -10.34
N LEU A 36 -9.13 21.73 -10.50
CA LEU A 36 -9.42 20.74 -11.53
C LEU A 36 -10.83 20.16 -11.40
N VAL A 37 -11.25 19.80 -10.18
CA VAL A 37 -12.63 19.34 -9.93
C VAL A 37 -13.65 20.42 -10.27
N ARG A 38 -13.40 21.68 -9.91
CA ARG A 38 -14.28 22.82 -10.30
C ARG A 38 -14.30 23.05 -11.80
N ALA A 39 -13.17 22.99 -12.50
CA ALA A 39 -13.09 23.14 -13.94
C ALA A 39 -13.91 22.06 -14.67
N VAL A 40 -13.75 20.79 -14.28
CA VAL A 40 -14.56 19.67 -14.83
C VAL A 40 -16.05 19.86 -14.55
N LEU A 41 -16.43 20.49 -13.43
CA LEU A 41 -17.81 20.75 -13.08
C LEU A 41 -18.39 22.00 -13.79
N SER A 42 -17.56 22.96 -14.24
CA SER A 42 -17.99 24.25 -14.81
C SER A 42 -18.23 24.23 -16.32
N GLU A 43 -17.65 23.31 -17.08
CA GLU A 43 -17.61 23.32 -18.55
C GLU A 43 -18.91 22.98 -19.30
N ALA A 44 -20.06 22.68 -18.63
CA ALA A 44 -21.28 22.28 -19.34
C ALA A 44 -22.38 23.36 -19.31
N ARG A 45 -22.39 24.17 -20.34
CA ARG A 45 -23.51 25.06 -20.68
C ARG A 45 -24.21 24.60 -21.95
N SER A 46 -25.15 23.64 -21.85
CA SER A 46 -26.02 23.27 -22.97
C SER A 46 -27.30 22.60 -22.46
N GLY A 47 -28.43 22.95 -22.99
CA GLY A 47 -29.82 22.54 -22.83
C GLY A 47 -30.32 21.57 -21.72
N PRO A 48 -31.63 21.52 -21.41
CA PRO A 48 -32.10 20.80 -20.20
C PRO A 48 -31.89 19.29 -20.23
N ARG A 49 -32.05 18.60 -21.36
CA ARG A 49 -31.84 17.15 -21.51
C ARG A 49 -30.35 16.77 -21.58
N ALA A 50 -29.55 17.57 -22.27
CA ALA A 50 -28.11 17.43 -22.32
C ALA A 50 -27.49 17.63 -20.93
N ARG A 51 -28.03 18.53 -20.10
CA ARG A 51 -27.58 18.75 -18.73
C ARG A 51 -27.67 17.50 -17.82
N ILE A 52 -28.72 16.67 -17.98
CA ILE A 52 -28.89 15.46 -17.17
C ILE A 52 -27.88 14.38 -17.59
N ALA A 53 -27.70 14.17 -18.89
CA ALA A 53 -26.74 13.20 -19.42
C ALA A 53 -25.29 13.58 -19.06
N VAL A 54 -24.95 14.86 -19.22
CA VAL A 54 -23.64 15.41 -18.84
C VAL A 54 -23.40 15.31 -17.33
N LYS A 55 -24.41 15.62 -16.50
CA LYS A 55 -24.29 15.45 -15.04
C LYS A 55 -24.04 13.99 -14.65
N ARG A 56 -24.72 13.03 -15.29
CA ARG A 56 -24.46 11.59 -15.05
C ARG A 56 -23.07 11.17 -15.50
N ALA A 57 -22.64 11.54 -16.69
CA ALA A 57 -21.32 11.24 -17.22
C ALA A 57 -20.20 11.79 -16.32
N ARG A 58 -20.36 13.03 -15.82
CA ARG A 58 -19.44 13.65 -14.87
C ARG A 58 -19.36 12.92 -13.53
N ARG A 59 -20.49 12.47 -12.99
CA ARG A 59 -20.51 11.67 -11.76
C ARG A 59 -19.73 10.36 -11.94
N VAL A 60 -19.92 9.66 -13.06
CA VAL A 60 -19.20 8.44 -13.39
C VAL A 60 -17.71 8.71 -13.56
N ALA A 61 -17.32 9.77 -14.26
CA ALA A 61 -15.91 10.14 -14.43
C ALA A 61 -15.23 10.50 -13.11
N LEU A 62 -15.90 11.22 -12.21
CA LEU A 62 -15.39 11.52 -10.87
C LEU A 62 -15.23 10.27 -10.01
N ILE A 63 -16.16 9.32 -10.07
CA ILE A 63 -16.05 8.04 -9.38
C ILE A 63 -14.86 7.26 -9.93
N GLY A 64 -14.70 7.19 -11.26
CA GLY A 64 -13.56 6.55 -11.91
C GLY A 64 -12.22 7.17 -11.47
N ALA A 65 -12.11 8.50 -11.46
CA ALA A 65 -10.91 9.22 -11.03
C ALA A 65 -10.56 8.96 -9.54
N VAL A 66 -11.57 8.85 -8.69
CA VAL A 66 -11.37 8.55 -7.26
C VAL A 66 -10.89 7.11 -7.07
N LEU A 67 -11.47 6.14 -7.80
CA LEU A 67 -11.05 4.74 -7.76
C LEU A 67 -9.62 4.58 -8.28
N GLU A 68 -9.28 5.20 -9.40
CA GLU A 68 -7.92 5.19 -9.95
C GLU A 68 -6.91 5.84 -8.99
N ALA A 69 -7.27 6.95 -8.34
CA ALA A 69 -6.42 7.56 -7.33
C ALA A 69 -6.23 6.67 -6.09
N ALA A 70 -7.26 5.90 -5.71
CA ALA A 70 -7.19 4.95 -4.62
C ALA A 70 -6.29 3.75 -4.98
N GLU A 71 -6.39 3.23 -6.20
CA GLU A 71 -5.52 2.14 -6.70
C GLU A 71 -4.07 2.58 -6.79
N ARG A 72 -3.79 3.76 -7.35
CA ARG A 72 -2.42 4.29 -7.44
C ARG A 72 -1.78 4.58 -6.09
N ALA A 73 -2.60 4.90 -5.08
CA ALA A 73 -2.12 5.11 -3.71
C ALA A 73 -1.88 3.80 -2.96
N GLU A 74 -1.96 2.63 -3.63
CA GLU A 74 -1.92 1.30 -2.99
C GLU A 74 -2.85 1.22 -1.77
N ALA A 75 -3.92 2.01 -1.81
CA ALA A 75 -4.88 2.07 -0.72
C ALA A 75 -5.57 0.71 -0.62
N ASP A 76 -5.58 0.15 0.59
CA ASP A 76 -6.29 -1.09 0.91
C ASP A 76 -7.72 -1.04 0.35
N THR A 77 -7.97 -1.84 -0.70
CA THR A 77 -9.25 -1.91 -1.42
C THR A 77 -10.43 -2.28 -0.52
N SER A 78 -10.18 -2.81 0.69
CA SER A 78 -11.21 -3.11 1.68
C SER A 78 -11.99 -1.86 2.10
N LEU A 79 -11.33 -0.68 2.16
CA LEU A 79 -12.01 0.58 2.45
C LEU A 79 -12.90 1.07 1.31
N CYS A 80 -12.47 0.84 0.07
CA CYS A 80 -13.31 1.16 -1.07
C CYS A 80 -14.62 0.38 -0.99
N ARG A 81 -14.58 -0.91 -0.60
CA ARG A 81 -15.79 -1.72 -0.39
C ARG A 81 -16.71 -1.18 0.70
N ILE A 82 -16.14 -0.66 1.82
CA ILE A 82 -16.94 -0.17 2.97
C ILE A 82 -17.45 1.25 2.75
N ARG A 83 -16.65 2.14 2.15
CA ARG A 83 -16.96 3.57 2.02
C ARG A 83 -17.54 3.96 0.68
N LEU A 84 -17.34 3.16 -0.36
CA LEU A 84 -17.87 3.41 -1.69
C LEU A 84 -19.40 3.51 -1.71
N PRO A 85 -20.17 2.62 -1.05
CA PRO A 85 -21.63 2.75 -1.02
C PRO A 85 -22.09 4.08 -0.40
N GLN A 86 -21.50 4.50 0.73
CA GLN A 86 -21.81 5.77 1.38
C GLN A 86 -21.42 6.97 0.51
N PHE A 87 -20.32 6.87 -0.22
CA PHE A 87 -19.89 7.89 -1.17
C PHE A 87 -20.84 7.98 -2.36
N LEU A 88 -21.25 6.85 -2.95
CA LEU A 88 -22.22 6.80 -4.04
C LEU A 88 -23.56 7.43 -3.61
N GLU A 89 -24.04 7.11 -2.42
CA GLU A 89 -25.25 7.72 -1.86
C GLU A 89 -25.13 9.25 -1.71
N GLN A 90 -23.98 9.76 -1.24
CA GLN A 90 -23.73 11.21 -1.18
C GLN A 90 -23.69 11.85 -2.56
N VAL A 91 -23.07 11.18 -3.55
CA VAL A 91 -23.04 11.63 -4.95
C VAL A 91 -24.44 11.67 -5.55
N GLU A 92 -25.28 10.68 -5.26
CA GLU A 92 -26.68 10.64 -5.71
C GLU A 92 -27.54 11.72 -5.08
N ARG A 93 -27.36 11.99 -3.80
CA ARG A 93 -28.08 13.03 -3.05
C ARG A 93 -27.62 14.45 -3.37
N ALA A 94 -26.43 14.62 -3.97
CA ALA A 94 -25.89 15.94 -4.28
C ALA A 94 -26.74 16.64 -5.35
N ARG A 95 -27.36 17.76 -5.00
CA ARG A 95 -28.19 18.60 -5.88
C ARG A 95 -27.38 19.69 -6.57
N THR A 96 -26.27 20.11 -5.97
CA THR A 96 -25.39 21.16 -6.51
C THR A 96 -23.99 20.61 -6.78
N ASP A 97 -23.27 21.28 -7.69
CA ASP A 97 -21.87 20.94 -7.98
C ASP A 97 -20.97 21.15 -6.77
N LEU A 98 -21.32 22.07 -5.87
CA LEU A 98 -20.60 22.30 -4.62
C LEU A 98 -20.72 21.10 -3.66
N GLN A 99 -21.94 20.56 -3.50
CA GLN A 99 -22.16 19.36 -2.69
C GLN A 99 -21.41 18.13 -3.25
N LEU A 100 -21.38 18.00 -4.57
CA LEU A 100 -20.65 16.94 -5.23
C LEU A 100 -19.13 17.09 -5.00
N ALA A 101 -18.59 18.28 -5.17
CA ALA A 101 -17.19 18.58 -4.93
C ALA A 101 -16.81 18.29 -3.45
N ASP A 102 -17.69 18.65 -2.51
CA ASP A 102 -17.45 18.40 -1.08
C ASP A 102 -17.44 16.89 -0.75
N ALA A 103 -18.37 16.11 -1.32
CA ALA A 103 -18.38 14.64 -1.15
C ALA A 103 -17.10 14.00 -1.69
N VAL A 104 -16.64 14.40 -2.88
CA VAL A 104 -15.38 13.94 -3.46
C VAL A 104 -14.19 14.31 -2.58
N MET A 105 -14.12 15.58 -2.13
CA MET A 105 -13.01 16.03 -1.28
C MET A 105 -12.95 15.33 0.07
N ARG A 106 -14.08 14.99 0.67
CA ARG A 106 -14.14 14.18 1.92
C ARG A 106 -13.57 12.78 1.68
N LEU A 107 -14.01 12.08 0.63
CA LEU A 107 -13.49 10.74 0.33
C LEU A 107 -11.98 10.78 0.07
N LEU A 108 -11.51 11.72 -0.75
CA LEU A 108 -10.09 11.89 -1.05
C LEU A 108 -9.27 12.19 0.21
N SER A 109 -9.79 13.01 1.13
CA SER A 109 -9.11 13.30 2.39
C SER A 109 -8.96 12.05 3.27
N ILE A 110 -9.97 11.17 3.29
CA ILE A 110 -9.94 9.89 4.00
C ILE A 110 -8.89 8.97 3.40
N LEU A 111 -8.89 8.81 2.07
CA LEU A 111 -7.93 7.97 1.34
C LEU A 111 -6.49 8.46 1.57
N LYS A 112 -6.25 9.79 1.44
CA LYS A 112 -4.93 10.38 1.68
C LYS A 112 -4.42 10.15 3.10
N ARG A 113 -5.26 10.36 4.13
CA ARG A 113 -4.87 10.11 5.52
C ARG A 113 -4.51 8.64 5.75
N ARG A 114 -5.20 7.71 5.10
CA ARG A 114 -4.92 6.29 5.23
C ARG A 114 -3.64 5.90 4.50
N ALA A 115 -3.45 6.35 3.25
CA ALA A 115 -2.21 6.14 2.52
C ALA A 115 -1.00 6.66 3.31
N ALA A 116 -1.09 7.88 3.88
CA ALA A 116 -0.06 8.43 4.74
C ALA A 116 0.20 7.55 5.99
N ARG A 117 -0.85 7.02 6.62
CA ARG A 117 -0.69 6.10 7.75
C ARG A 117 -0.04 4.77 7.34
N GLN A 118 -0.41 4.22 6.19
CA GLN A 118 0.21 2.99 5.67
C GLN A 118 1.69 3.21 5.34
N ALA A 119 2.02 4.32 4.67
CA ALA A 119 3.41 4.69 4.39
C ALA A 119 4.22 4.87 5.68
N ALA A 120 3.68 5.58 6.67
CA ALA A 120 4.33 5.75 7.99
C ALA A 120 4.52 4.40 8.71
N HIS A 121 3.55 3.49 8.61
CA HIS A 121 3.71 2.13 9.15
C HIS A 121 4.78 1.34 8.40
N ALA A 122 4.79 1.38 7.06
CA ALA A 122 5.80 0.70 6.26
C ALA A 122 7.21 1.22 6.59
N GLN A 123 7.37 2.54 6.70
CA GLN A 123 8.62 3.18 7.11
C GLN A 123 9.06 2.72 8.50
N ALA A 124 8.17 2.71 9.49
CA ALA A 124 8.50 2.28 10.85
C ALA A 124 8.93 0.81 10.93
N TYR A 125 8.43 -0.08 10.04
CA TYR A 125 8.93 -1.45 9.95
C TYR A 125 10.25 -1.54 9.20
N ALA A 126 10.46 -0.71 8.19
CA ALA A 126 11.75 -0.64 7.50
C ALA A 126 12.86 -0.20 8.47
N GLU A 127 12.62 0.80 9.30
CA GLU A 127 13.55 1.24 10.36
C GLU A 127 13.81 0.14 11.39
N LEU A 128 12.76 -0.54 11.87
CA LEU A 128 12.90 -1.67 12.77
C LEU A 128 13.75 -2.79 12.15
N ASN A 129 13.47 -3.14 10.90
CA ASN A 129 14.22 -4.18 10.18
C ASN A 129 15.66 -3.76 9.90
N ALA A 130 15.91 -2.48 9.61
CA ALA A 130 17.27 -1.97 9.41
C ALA A 130 18.16 -2.15 10.66
N ILE A 131 17.57 -2.11 11.86
CA ILE A 131 18.28 -2.40 13.11
C ILE A 131 18.42 -3.90 13.36
N LEU A 132 17.37 -4.69 13.08
CA LEU A 132 17.33 -6.10 13.42
C LEU A 132 18.11 -6.98 12.45
N LEU A 133 17.98 -6.76 11.13
CA LEU A 133 18.54 -7.67 10.12
C LEU A 133 20.08 -7.83 10.21
N PRO A 134 20.90 -6.77 10.42
CA PRO A 134 22.33 -6.92 10.58
C PRO A 134 22.76 -7.65 11.87
N ARG A 135 21.86 -7.67 12.85
CA ARG A 135 22.12 -8.18 14.21
C ARG A 135 21.28 -9.40 14.58
N LEU A 136 20.75 -10.13 13.59
CA LEU A 136 19.94 -11.33 13.86
C LEU A 136 20.67 -12.43 14.61
N ALA A 137 22.01 -12.50 14.46
CA ALA A 137 22.85 -13.42 15.21
C ALA A 137 22.99 -13.03 16.69
N ASP A 138 22.78 -11.76 17.01
CA ASP A 138 22.92 -11.23 18.36
C ASP A 138 21.62 -11.38 19.15
N SER A 139 21.75 -11.33 20.48
CA SER A 139 20.59 -11.27 21.39
C SER A 139 20.17 -9.81 21.59
N ILE A 140 19.58 -9.20 20.56
CA ILE A 140 19.10 -7.83 20.64
C ILE A 140 17.76 -7.76 21.38
N THR A 141 17.69 -6.97 22.44
CA THR A 141 16.49 -6.80 23.26
C THR A 141 15.55 -5.75 22.68
N LEU A 142 14.26 -5.85 23.03
CA LEU A 142 13.27 -4.83 22.67
C LEU A 142 13.65 -3.43 23.16
N ASN A 143 14.22 -3.33 24.37
CA ASN A 143 14.64 -2.05 24.95
C ASN A 143 15.79 -1.41 24.16
N GLU A 144 16.78 -2.17 23.72
CA GLU A 144 17.87 -1.67 22.87
C GLU A 144 17.36 -1.17 21.53
N VAL A 145 16.42 -1.89 20.91
CA VAL A 145 15.80 -1.47 19.64
C VAL A 145 14.97 -0.21 19.85
N ALA A 146 14.19 -0.16 20.93
CA ALA A 146 13.37 1.00 21.27
C ALA A 146 14.24 2.25 21.50
N ALA A 147 15.34 2.11 22.23
CA ALA A 147 16.29 3.21 22.45
C ALA A 147 16.89 3.72 21.13
N LYS A 148 17.30 2.81 20.22
CA LYS A 148 17.83 3.17 18.90
C LYS A 148 16.82 3.90 18.00
N LEU A 149 15.54 3.53 18.12
CA LEU A 149 14.44 4.16 17.37
C LEU A 149 13.90 5.44 18.04
N GLY A 150 14.36 5.78 19.25
CA GLY A 150 13.77 6.86 20.04
C GLY A 150 12.27 6.61 20.37
N GLN A 151 11.89 5.36 20.54
CA GLN A 151 10.49 4.94 20.73
C GLN A 151 10.29 4.20 22.06
N ASN A 152 9.03 4.20 22.52
CA ASN A 152 8.67 3.41 23.69
C ASN A 152 8.57 1.90 23.31
N PRO A 153 9.18 0.96 24.08
CA PRO A 153 9.09 -0.48 23.86
C PRO A 153 7.64 -0.98 23.72
N THR A 154 6.73 -0.46 24.55
CA THR A 154 5.30 -0.80 24.49
C THR A 154 4.67 -0.41 23.16
N ALA A 155 5.04 0.73 22.58
CA ALA A 155 4.53 1.17 21.28
C ALA A 155 4.96 0.22 20.14
N ILE A 156 6.21 -0.29 20.19
CA ILE A 156 6.71 -1.29 19.24
C ILE A 156 5.93 -2.60 19.39
N THR A 157 5.75 -3.09 20.61
CA THR A 157 4.99 -4.31 20.90
C THR A 157 3.56 -4.22 20.41
N HIS A 158 2.84 -3.16 20.74
CA HIS A 158 1.46 -2.95 20.27
C HIS A 158 1.36 -2.86 18.75
N ARG A 159 2.33 -2.24 18.10
CA ARG A 159 2.38 -2.15 16.64
C ARG A 159 2.57 -3.52 15.99
N LEU A 160 3.51 -4.33 16.49
CA LEU A 160 3.75 -5.70 16.02
C LEU A 160 2.51 -6.59 16.24
N GLN A 161 1.92 -6.54 17.42
CA GLN A 161 0.72 -7.29 17.75
C GLN A 161 -0.45 -6.91 16.83
N ARG A 162 -0.68 -5.60 16.62
CA ARG A 162 -1.79 -5.13 15.79
C ARG A 162 -1.64 -5.50 14.31
N LYS A 163 -0.42 -5.49 13.76
CA LYS A 163 -0.20 -5.74 12.34
C LYS A 163 0.03 -7.20 12.00
N PHE A 164 0.78 -7.90 12.84
CA PHE A 164 1.23 -9.26 12.55
C PHE A 164 0.66 -10.30 13.51
N GLY A 165 -0.04 -9.87 14.58
CA GLY A 165 -0.48 -10.77 15.65
C GLY A 165 0.67 -11.37 16.44
N MET A 166 1.86 -10.76 16.43
CA MET A 166 3.10 -11.32 16.97
C MET A 166 3.69 -10.47 18.08
N SER A 167 4.27 -11.12 19.08
CA SER A 167 5.19 -10.50 20.04
C SER A 167 6.51 -10.11 19.35
N TYR A 168 7.31 -9.29 20.02
CA TYR A 168 8.65 -8.93 19.53
C TYR A 168 9.54 -10.17 19.31
N SER A 169 9.54 -11.12 20.28
CA SER A 169 10.34 -12.36 20.17
C SER A 169 9.91 -13.22 18.98
N GLU A 170 8.61 -13.34 18.73
CA GLU A 170 8.08 -14.06 17.57
C GLU A 170 8.45 -13.36 16.26
N TYR A 171 8.40 -12.03 16.24
CA TYR A 171 8.79 -11.25 15.06
C TYR A 171 10.29 -11.45 14.72
N VAL A 172 11.17 -11.35 15.71
CA VAL A 172 12.61 -11.65 15.54
C VAL A 172 12.81 -13.11 15.13
N GLY A 173 12.09 -14.05 15.75
CA GLY A 173 12.08 -15.46 15.35
C GLY A 173 11.73 -15.65 13.89
N ARG A 174 10.71 -14.95 13.39
CA ARG A 174 10.30 -14.97 11.98
C ARG A 174 11.41 -14.46 11.07
N LEU A 175 12.01 -13.30 11.38
CA LEU A 175 13.13 -12.76 10.61
C LEU A 175 14.34 -13.73 10.56
N ARG A 176 14.64 -14.40 11.68
CA ARG A 176 15.67 -15.44 11.73
C ARG A 176 15.35 -16.61 10.81
N MET A 177 14.08 -17.06 10.76
CA MET A 177 13.66 -18.15 9.88
C MET A 177 13.72 -17.72 8.41
N ASP A 178 13.31 -16.50 8.06
CA ASP A 178 13.41 -15.99 6.70
C ASP A 178 14.87 -15.93 6.24
N ARG A 179 15.78 -15.48 7.11
CA ARG A 179 17.22 -15.51 6.83
C ARG A 179 17.78 -16.93 6.72
N ALA A 180 17.32 -17.86 7.56
CA ALA A 180 17.71 -19.27 7.49
C ALA A 180 17.30 -19.89 6.15
N LYS A 181 16.09 -19.61 5.64
CA LYS A 181 15.63 -20.05 4.33
C LYS A 181 16.56 -19.56 3.20
N GLU A 182 16.96 -18.31 3.25
CA GLU A 182 17.91 -17.78 2.26
C GLU A 182 19.25 -18.52 2.28
N LEU A 183 19.81 -18.73 3.49
CA LEU A 183 21.08 -19.45 3.65
C LEU A 183 20.96 -20.90 3.19
N LEU A 184 19.88 -21.60 3.56
CA LEU A 184 19.64 -22.98 3.12
C LEU A 184 19.53 -23.11 1.61
N ARG A 185 18.92 -22.12 0.94
CA ARG A 185 18.75 -22.13 -0.51
C ARG A 185 20.00 -21.73 -1.28
N ARG A 186 20.76 -20.76 -0.76
CA ARG A 186 21.83 -20.11 -1.51
C ARG A 186 23.23 -20.58 -1.15
N THR A 187 23.41 -21.30 -0.04
CA THR A 187 24.72 -21.70 0.47
C THR A 187 24.81 -23.20 0.74
N ARG A 188 26.02 -23.70 0.90
CA ARG A 188 26.32 -25.08 1.30
C ARG A 188 26.55 -25.24 2.81
N LEU A 189 26.26 -24.23 3.60
CA LEU A 189 26.42 -24.28 5.06
C LEU A 189 25.61 -25.44 5.64
N THR A 190 26.18 -26.13 6.60
CA THR A 190 25.45 -27.16 7.37
C THR A 190 24.27 -26.55 8.11
N VAL A 191 23.30 -27.36 8.52
CA VAL A 191 22.13 -26.88 9.29
C VAL A 191 22.60 -26.23 10.59
N THR A 192 23.63 -26.76 11.24
CA THR A 192 24.24 -26.20 12.46
C THR A 192 24.86 -24.82 12.22
N GLU A 193 25.58 -24.65 11.11
CA GLU A 193 26.15 -23.35 10.74
C GLU A 193 25.06 -22.32 10.40
N VAL A 194 24.00 -22.74 9.72
CA VAL A 194 22.84 -21.87 9.45
C VAL A 194 22.18 -21.43 10.77
N ALA A 195 21.92 -22.37 11.68
CA ALA A 195 21.35 -22.09 13.00
C ALA A 195 22.18 -21.02 13.76
N ARG A 196 23.49 -21.22 13.80
CA ARG A 196 24.42 -20.29 14.47
C ARG A 196 24.43 -18.91 13.81
N ARG A 197 24.41 -18.83 12.46
CA ARG A 197 24.39 -17.56 11.72
C ARG A 197 23.10 -16.75 11.88
N VAL A 198 22.01 -17.40 12.26
CA VAL A 198 20.76 -16.71 12.56
C VAL A 198 20.54 -16.51 14.07
N GLY A 199 21.55 -16.76 14.90
CA GLY A 199 21.53 -16.50 16.35
C GLY A 199 20.80 -17.56 17.17
N ILE A 200 20.78 -18.83 16.70
CA ILE A 200 20.22 -19.96 17.43
C ILE A 200 21.33 -21.00 17.61
N ASN A 201 21.91 -21.05 18.80
CA ASN A 201 23.08 -21.92 19.08
C ASN A 201 22.69 -23.40 19.18
N ASP A 202 21.48 -23.70 19.64
CA ASP A 202 20.97 -25.06 19.72
C ASP A 202 20.33 -25.48 18.41
N THR A 203 20.96 -26.41 17.68
CA THR A 203 20.49 -26.94 16.40
C THR A 203 19.14 -27.67 16.53
N SER A 204 18.88 -28.34 17.67
CA SER A 204 17.61 -29.02 17.91
C SER A 204 16.49 -28.02 18.10
N ASN A 205 16.72 -26.97 18.87
CA ASN A 205 15.77 -25.85 18.99
C ASN A 205 15.54 -25.13 17.66
N PHE A 206 16.61 -24.91 16.89
CA PHE A 206 16.49 -24.35 15.53
C PHE A 206 15.58 -25.21 14.64
N ALA A 207 15.79 -26.54 14.61
CA ALA A 207 14.98 -27.44 13.79
C ALA A 207 13.51 -27.43 14.20
N LYS A 208 13.21 -27.40 15.51
CA LYS A 208 11.84 -27.27 16.04
C LYS A 208 11.19 -25.96 15.63
N LEU A 209 11.89 -24.83 15.80
CA LEU A 209 11.41 -23.51 15.40
C LEU A 209 11.20 -23.43 13.89
N PHE A 210 12.13 -23.91 13.09
CA PHE A 210 12.03 -23.93 11.64
C PHE A 210 10.80 -24.75 11.19
N HIS A 211 10.59 -25.92 11.81
CA HIS A 211 9.41 -26.74 11.52
C HIS A 211 8.10 -26.02 11.92
N LYS A 212 8.10 -25.31 13.04
CA LYS A 212 6.94 -24.52 13.49
C LYS A 212 6.55 -23.45 12.47
N PHE A 213 7.54 -22.78 11.85
CA PHE A 213 7.29 -21.68 10.91
C PHE A 213 7.04 -22.13 9.47
N GLU A 214 7.72 -23.22 9.04
CA GLU A 214 7.74 -23.61 7.62
C GLU A 214 7.06 -24.99 7.37
N ALA A 215 6.50 -25.63 8.42
CA ALA A 215 5.86 -26.95 8.38
C ALA A 215 6.75 -28.09 7.85
N MET A 216 8.06 -27.87 7.76
CA MET A 216 9.03 -28.88 7.32
C MET A 216 10.40 -28.70 7.98
N SER A 217 11.25 -29.75 7.97
CA SER A 217 12.59 -29.66 8.53
C SER A 217 13.53 -28.83 7.65
N PRO A 218 14.60 -28.21 8.24
CA PRO A 218 15.60 -27.48 7.46
C PRO A 218 16.25 -28.31 6.34
N VAL A 219 16.48 -29.62 6.59
CA VAL A 219 17.05 -30.55 5.60
C VAL A 219 16.11 -30.72 4.43
N LYS A 220 14.84 -31.06 4.68
CA LYS A 220 13.81 -31.18 3.63
C LYS A 220 13.66 -29.89 2.84
N TYR A 221 13.68 -28.74 3.53
CA TYR A 221 13.61 -27.44 2.88
C TYR A 221 14.77 -27.23 1.89
N ARG A 222 15.99 -27.60 2.27
CA ARG A 222 17.15 -27.52 1.38
C ARG A 222 17.04 -28.47 0.19
N GLU A 223 16.58 -29.70 0.41
CA GLU A 223 16.39 -30.69 -0.67
C GLU A 223 15.40 -30.20 -1.71
N GLN A 224 14.33 -29.56 -1.26
CA GLN A 224 13.25 -29.08 -2.12
C GLN A 224 13.56 -27.76 -2.81
N PHE A 225 14.18 -26.80 -2.11
CA PHE A 225 14.34 -25.42 -2.57
C PHE A 225 15.80 -24.98 -2.73
N GLY A 226 16.78 -25.80 -2.34
CA GLY A 226 18.19 -25.52 -2.51
C GLY A 226 18.59 -25.53 -3.99
N ARG A 227 19.70 -24.85 -4.34
CA ARG A 227 20.25 -24.91 -5.69
C ARG A 227 20.61 -26.37 -6.03
N LYS A 228 19.89 -26.96 -6.97
CA LYS A 228 20.32 -28.20 -7.63
C LYS A 228 21.62 -27.89 -8.37
N ARG A 229 22.56 -28.86 -8.34
CA ARG A 229 23.78 -28.83 -9.14
C ARG A 229 23.44 -28.73 -10.61
#